data_bad50a5b7a7913cf00fddc8e7d51afb8
#
_entry.id   bad50a5b7a7913cf00fddc8e7d51afb8
#
_cell.length_a   1.000
_cell.length_b   1.000
_cell.length_c   1.000
_cell.angle_alpha   90.00
_cell.angle_beta   90.00
_cell.angle_gamma   90.00
#
_symmetry.space_group_name_H-M   'P 1'
#
loop_
_entity.id
_entity.type
_entity.pdbx_description
1 polymer ?
#
loop_
_entity_poly.entity_id
_entity_poly.type
_entity_poly.pdbx_seq_one_letter_code
_entity_poly.pdbx_strand_id
1 'polypeptide(L)'
;EAYWDRIAALYDRPPGVIQLEHGNWGAMARPVRQEYVRQVERVNRDTSFYSRRTMGADLRTAHRAVATLLGVETDELVLTRNATEALKALILGYEGLRSGDTVILADHDYDAMQHCMAALAARRGVEVVRIALPHPASHQGLIDVYAAALKANPRTRLVLLTHLGHRSGLVLPVAEITTLARSHGADVIVDAAHSLGQLDFRLPELGADFIGVNLHKWIGAPLGVGAMIVRRGRHGEIARDPASDPVRESGVAALVHTGTVDFAAVLTLPAAIAFQDGIGAARRAARLRALRDRWATSFDGHPAIDMLTPPDPRLYGAITSFRLKEDSSAQAHEKFAARLLDDYGLFTVVRTGLAKGA
;
A
#
# COMPACT_ATOMS: atom_id res chain seq x y z
N GLU A 1 27.07 -9.44 -3.39
CA GLU A 1 26.51 -10.21 -2.27
C GLU A 1 26.97 -9.69 -0.90
N ALA A 2 28.26 -9.47 -0.59
CA ALA A 2 28.75 -9.02 0.74
C ALA A 2 28.06 -7.76 1.31
N TYR A 3 27.58 -6.85 0.46
CA TYR A 3 26.76 -5.70 0.90
C TYR A 3 25.40 -6.17 1.44
N TRP A 4 24.73 -7.07 0.73
CA TRP A 4 23.42 -7.57 1.11
C TRP A 4 23.46 -8.49 2.33
N ASP A 5 24.56 -9.22 2.51
CA ASP A 5 24.79 -10.02 3.73
C ASP A 5 24.88 -9.12 4.96
N ARG A 6 25.58 -7.97 4.85
CA ARG A 6 25.60 -6.97 5.93
C ARG A 6 24.21 -6.38 6.21
N ILE A 7 23.41 -6.08 5.17
CA ILE A 7 22.04 -5.58 5.37
C ILE A 7 21.17 -6.66 6.00
N ALA A 8 21.20 -7.90 5.50
CA ALA A 8 20.44 -9.03 6.05
C ALA A 8 20.78 -9.31 7.51
N ALA A 9 22.06 -9.16 7.87
CA ALA A 9 22.52 -9.31 9.25
C ALA A 9 21.94 -8.27 10.22
N LEU A 10 21.34 -7.19 9.76
CA LEU A 10 20.66 -6.19 10.59
C LEU A 10 19.21 -6.56 10.93
N TYR A 11 18.68 -7.65 10.39
CA TYR A 11 17.34 -8.11 10.67
C TYR A 11 17.35 -9.37 11.52
N ASP A 12 16.51 -9.42 12.54
CA ASP A 12 16.27 -10.63 13.32
C ASP A 12 15.30 -11.53 12.57
N ARG A 13 15.57 -12.82 12.58
CA ARG A 13 14.75 -13.83 11.88
C ARG A 13 14.33 -14.91 12.88
N PRO A 14 13.11 -15.45 12.77
CA PRO A 14 12.70 -16.58 13.58
C PRO A 14 13.61 -17.79 13.27
N PRO A 15 14.07 -18.53 14.29
CA PRO A 15 14.88 -19.70 14.07
C PRO A 15 14.07 -20.79 13.34
N GLY A 16 14.69 -21.44 12.34
CA GLY A 16 14.09 -22.56 11.61
C GLY A 16 12.99 -22.16 10.61
N VAL A 17 12.67 -20.89 10.46
CA VAL A 17 11.63 -20.43 9.52
C VAL A 17 12.21 -19.40 8.53
N ILE A 18 11.97 -19.63 7.26
CA ILE A 18 12.20 -18.68 6.19
C ILE A 18 10.88 -17.94 5.94
N GLN A 19 10.78 -16.75 6.52
CA GLN A 19 9.62 -15.88 6.43
C GLN A 19 9.54 -15.23 5.06
N LEU A 20 8.54 -15.57 4.23
CA LEU A 20 8.32 -15.02 2.90
C LEU A 20 7.14 -14.04 2.84
N GLU A 21 6.37 -13.89 3.92
CA GLU A 21 5.31 -12.90 4.01
C GLU A 21 5.77 -11.60 4.67
N HIS A 22 6.39 -10.71 3.90
CA HIS A 22 6.74 -9.36 4.37
C HIS A 22 5.60 -8.33 4.15
N GLY A 23 4.58 -8.70 3.38
CA GLY A 23 3.52 -7.80 2.95
C GLY A 23 2.44 -7.50 4.01
N ASN A 24 2.31 -8.30 5.06
CA ASN A 24 1.35 -8.02 6.14
C ASN A 24 1.86 -6.83 6.97
N TRP A 25 3.05 -6.96 7.55
CA TRP A 25 3.89 -5.87 8.05
C TRP A 25 5.37 -6.21 7.85
N GLY A 26 6.22 -5.18 7.77
CA GLY A 26 7.65 -5.36 7.58
C GLY A 26 8.39 -5.57 8.90
N ALA A 27 9.43 -6.38 8.86
CA ALA A 27 10.38 -6.46 9.96
C ALA A 27 11.17 -5.15 10.07
N MET A 28 11.33 -4.63 11.26
CA MET A 28 12.24 -3.52 11.52
C MET A 28 13.69 -4.01 11.53
N ALA A 29 14.59 -3.27 10.87
CA ALA A 29 16.01 -3.46 11.10
C ALA A 29 16.38 -3.13 12.56
N ARG A 30 17.39 -3.80 13.14
CA ARG A 30 17.79 -3.56 14.54
C ARG A 30 18.02 -2.08 14.90
N PRO A 31 18.68 -1.25 14.07
CA PRO A 31 18.81 0.18 14.39
C PRO A 31 17.46 0.90 14.51
N VAL A 32 16.50 0.57 13.66
CA VAL A 32 15.13 1.13 13.70
C VAL A 32 14.40 0.66 14.96
N ARG A 33 14.49 -0.63 15.27
CA ARG A 33 13.89 -1.19 16.49
C ARG A 33 14.48 -0.58 17.76
N GLN A 34 15.79 -0.39 17.81
CA GLN A 34 16.47 0.26 18.94
C GLN A 34 15.99 1.69 19.13
N GLU A 35 15.82 2.44 18.04
CA GLU A 35 15.25 3.78 18.11
C GLU A 35 13.80 3.75 18.59
N TYR A 36 12.98 2.80 18.12
CA TYR A 36 11.60 2.65 18.58
C TYR A 36 11.54 2.39 20.10
N VAL A 37 12.36 1.48 20.63
CA VAL A 37 12.43 1.20 22.08
C VAL A 37 12.83 2.47 22.83
N ARG A 38 13.83 3.21 22.35
CA ARG A 38 14.26 4.49 22.94
C ARG A 38 13.13 5.52 22.98
N GLN A 39 12.30 5.60 21.93
CA GLN A 39 11.17 6.51 21.91
C GLN A 39 10.04 6.05 22.84
N VAL A 40 9.78 4.75 22.95
CA VAL A 40 8.83 4.18 23.93
C VAL A 40 9.25 4.56 25.35
N GLU A 41 10.51 4.36 25.71
CA GLU A 41 11.06 4.72 27.01
C GLU A 41 10.94 6.22 27.28
N ARG A 42 11.26 7.07 26.28
CA ARG A 42 11.15 8.52 26.37
C ARG A 42 9.70 8.97 26.60
N VAL A 43 8.76 8.51 25.78
CA VAL A 43 7.35 8.88 25.89
C VAL A 43 6.79 8.45 27.25
N ASN A 44 7.15 7.25 27.71
CA ASN A 44 6.69 6.72 28.99
C ASN A 44 7.32 7.44 30.20
N ARG A 45 8.62 7.79 30.15
CA ARG A 45 9.32 8.48 31.22
C ARG A 45 8.87 9.94 31.37
N ASP A 46 8.77 10.66 30.24
CA ASP A 46 8.62 12.11 30.25
C ASP A 46 7.14 12.54 30.12
N THR A 47 6.26 11.63 29.71
CA THR A 47 4.78 11.74 29.71
C THR A 47 4.25 13.11 29.27
N SER A 48 3.37 13.73 30.09
CA SER A 48 2.73 15.01 29.77
C SER A 48 3.70 16.19 29.69
N PHE A 49 4.83 16.14 30.40
CA PHE A 49 5.82 17.20 30.30
C PHE A 49 6.41 17.27 28.88
N TYR A 50 6.84 16.11 28.34
CA TYR A 50 7.30 16.02 26.95
C TYR A 50 6.21 16.40 25.95
N SER A 51 5.02 15.85 26.11
CA SER A 51 3.89 16.11 25.23
C SER A 51 3.54 17.61 25.14
N ARG A 52 3.59 18.33 26.26
CA ARG A 52 3.23 19.75 26.31
C ARG A 52 4.35 20.71 25.91
N ARG A 53 5.60 20.27 25.83
CA ARG A 53 6.76 21.14 25.61
C ARG A 53 7.45 20.95 24.28
N THR A 54 7.84 19.73 23.94
CA THR A 54 8.76 19.50 22.81
C THR A 54 8.24 18.51 21.77
N MET A 55 7.32 17.61 22.12
CA MET A 55 6.82 16.56 21.24
C MET A 55 6.29 17.11 19.91
N GLY A 56 5.60 18.26 19.93
CA GLY A 56 5.08 18.88 18.70
C GLY A 56 6.17 19.22 17.66
N ALA A 57 7.37 19.63 18.12
CA ALA A 57 8.49 19.89 17.23
C ALA A 57 9.06 18.59 16.63
N ASP A 58 9.14 17.53 17.45
CA ASP A 58 9.63 16.22 17.02
C ASP A 58 8.64 15.56 16.03
N LEU A 59 7.34 15.65 16.28
CA LEU A 59 6.30 15.20 15.35
C LEU A 59 6.36 15.94 14.01
N ARG A 60 6.58 17.27 14.01
CA ARG A 60 6.78 18.00 12.75
C ARG A 60 8.04 17.55 12.01
N THR A 61 9.08 17.14 12.71
CA THR A 61 10.29 16.59 12.08
C THR A 61 9.99 15.23 11.44
N ALA A 62 9.26 14.34 12.12
CA ALA A 62 8.82 13.07 11.56
C ALA A 62 7.91 13.29 10.33
N HIS A 63 6.98 14.22 10.42
CA HIS A 63 6.07 14.58 9.33
C HIS A 63 6.84 15.08 8.09
N ARG A 64 7.82 15.99 8.26
CA ARG A 64 8.68 16.45 7.16
C ARG A 64 9.50 15.34 6.53
N ALA A 65 10.03 14.41 7.34
CA ALA A 65 10.78 13.26 6.82
C ALA A 65 9.90 12.39 5.91
N VAL A 66 8.64 12.16 6.32
CA VAL A 66 7.68 11.42 5.48
C VAL A 66 7.33 12.18 4.21
N ALA A 67 7.06 13.48 4.28
CA ALA A 67 6.78 14.29 3.10
C ALA A 67 7.93 14.26 2.09
N THR A 68 9.18 14.35 2.57
CA THR A 68 10.40 14.24 1.75
C THR A 68 10.51 12.86 1.09
N LEU A 69 10.31 11.77 1.85
CA LEU A 69 10.32 10.39 1.33
C LEU A 69 9.31 10.23 0.19
N LEU A 70 8.11 10.77 0.38
CA LEU A 70 7.00 10.63 -0.58
C LEU A 70 7.10 11.60 -1.77
N GLY A 71 7.91 12.66 -1.65
CA GLY A 71 8.05 13.70 -2.66
C GLY A 71 6.84 14.61 -2.75
N VAL A 72 6.20 14.91 -1.62
CA VAL A 72 5.02 15.77 -1.50
C VAL A 72 5.29 16.92 -0.53
N GLU A 73 4.44 17.93 -0.56
CA GLU A 73 4.52 19.04 0.41
C GLU A 73 3.90 18.63 1.77
N THR A 74 4.34 19.26 2.84
CA THR A 74 3.85 18.94 4.19
C THR A 74 2.37 19.23 4.39
N ASP A 75 1.80 20.16 3.66
CA ASP A 75 0.37 20.50 3.70
C ASP A 75 -0.50 19.61 2.79
N GLU A 76 0.12 18.68 2.05
CA GLU A 76 -0.56 17.64 1.28
C GLU A 76 -0.67 16.31 2.04
N LEU A 77 -0.05 16.20 3.22
CA LEU A 77 0.13 14.95 3.96
C LEU A 77 -0.49 15.02 5.35
N VAL A 78 -1.20 13.98 5.75
CA VAL A 78 -1.53 13.70 7.16
C VAL A 78 -1.12 12.27 7.51
N LEU A 79 -0.49 12.09 8.68
CA LEU A 79 -0.14 10.76 9.19
C LEU A 79 -1.41 10.05 9.65
N THR A 80 -1.49 8.76 9.33
CA THR A 80 -2.58 7.86 9.73
C THR A 80 -1.99 6.61 10.39
N ARG A 81 -2.82 5.78 10.99
CA ARG A 81 -2.37 4.50 11.56
C ARG A 81 -1.98 3.48 10.47
N ASN A 82 -2.55 3.61 9.29
CA ASN A 82 -2.29 2.74 8.15
C ASN A 82 -2.98 3.27 6.88
N ALA A 83 -2.66 2.65 5.72
CA ALA A 83 -3.32 2.96 4.46
C ALA A 83 -4.83 2.68 4.47
N THR A 84 -5.31 1.70 5.24
CA THR A 84 -6.75 1.38 5.34
C THR A 84 -7.53 2.55 5.92
N GLU A 85 -7.01 3.18 6.98
CA GLU A 85 -7.61 4.39 7.55
C GLU A 85 -7.61 5.55 6.55
N ALA A 86 -6.46 5.79 5.90
CA ALA A 86 -6.31 6.80 4.87
C ALA A 86 -7.30 6.61 3.72
N LEU A 87 -7.31 5.43 3.12
CA LEU A 87 -8.16 5.11 1.97
C LEU A 87 -9.65 5.10 2.32
N LYS A 88 -10.00 4.62 3.53
CA LYS A 88 -11.38 4.69 4.01
C LYS A 88 -11.86 6.14 4.13
N ALA A 89 -11.02 7.04 4.66
CA ALA A 89 -11.34 8.46 4.73
C ALA A 89 -11.49 9.08 3.34
N LEU A 90 -10.59 8.76 2.41
CA LEU A 90 -10.65 9.23 1.03
C LEU A 90 -11.90 8.74 0.31
N ILE A 91 -12.18 7.43 0.34
CA ILE A 91 -13.32 6.83 -0.38
C ILE A 91 -14.66 7.30 0.18
N LEU A 92 -14.85 7.18 1.49
CA LEU A 92 -16.13 7.50 2.10
C LEU A 92 -16.37 9.02 2.25
N GLY A 93 -15.29 9.80 2.31
CA GLY A 93 -15.31 11.26 2.40
C GLY A 93 -15.32 11.96 1.04
N TYR A 94 -15.17 11.26 -0.08
CA TYR A 94 -15.13 11.89 -1.40
C TYR A 94 -16.46 12.58 -1.75
N GLU A 95 -16.42 13.90 -1.94
CA GLU A 95 -17.59 14.77 -2.13
C GLU A 95 -18.01 14.93 -3.60
N GLY A 96 -17.18 14.49 -4.56
CA GLY A 96 -17.41 14.66 -5.99
C GLY A 96 -18.50 13.73 -6.59
N LEU A 97 -19.22 12.94 -5.76
CA LEU A 97 -20.22 11.97 -6.21
C LEU A 97 -21.66 12.51 -6.08
N ARG A 98 -22.47 12.21 -7.09
CA ARG A 98 -23.91 12.46 -7.13
C ARG A 98 -24.66 11.15 -7.38
N SER A 99 -25.93 11.09 -7.00
CA SER A 99 -26.78 9.92 -7.27
C SER A 99 -26.82 9.60 -8.76
N GLY A 100 -26.62 8.31 -9.09
CA GLY A 100 -26.54 7.78 -10.44
C GLY A 100 -25.16 7.97 -11.11
N ASP A 101 -24.16 8.56 -10.47
CA ASP A 101 -22.77 8.47 -10.94
C ASP A 101 -22.25 7.02 -10.79
N THR A 102 -21.19 6.72 -11.50
CA THR A 102 -20.53 5.40 -11.44
C THR A 102 -19.19 5.51 -10.72
N VAL A 103 -18.84 4.49 -9.95
CA VAL A 103 -17.51 4.27 -9.40
C VAL A 103 -16.96 2.94 -9.89
N ILE A 104 -15.66 2.90 -10.24
CA ILE A 104 -14.99 1.70 -10.75
C ILE A 104 -13.96 1.20 -9.75
N LEU A 105 -13.90 -0.12 -9.55
CA LEU A 105 -12.86 -0.83 -8.80
C LEU A 105 -12.53 -2.15 -9.51
N ALA A 106 -11.38 -2.73 -9.17
CA ALA A 106 -10.95 -4.02 -9.71
C ALA A 106 -11.08 -5.15 -8.67
N ASP A 107 -11.16 -6.39 -9.15
CA ASP A 107 -11.15 -7.59 -8.33
C ASP A 107 -9.83 -7.79 -7.55
N HIS A 108 -8.75 -7.15 -7.99
CA HIS A 108 -7.44 -7.15 -7.33
C HIS A 108 -7.30 -6.11 -6.21
N ASP A 109 -8.23 -5.17 -6.09
CA ASP A 109 -8.19 -4.19 -5.00
C ASP A 109 -8.35 -4.87 -3.64
N TYR A 110 -7.81 -4.23 -2.60
CA TYR A 110 -7.88 -4.77 -1.24
C TYR A 110 -9.33 -4.88 -0.75
N ASP A 111 -9.71 -6.02 -0.15
CA ASP A 111 -11.09 -6.35 0.22
C ASP A 111 -11.79 -5.24 1.00
N ALA A 112 -11.12 -4.68 2.02
CA ALA A 112 -11.70 -3.61 2.80
C ALA A 112 -12.01 -2.37 1.95
N MET A 113 -11.21 -2.08 0.93
CA MET A 113 -11.43 -0.96 0.02
C MET A 113 -12.54 -1.28 -0.99
N GLN A 114 -12.63 -2.53 -1.48
CA GLN A 114 -13.79 -2.97 -2.26
C GLN A 114 -15.10 -2.80 -1.48
N HIS A 115 -15.11 -3.16 -0.18
CA HIS A 115 -16.27 -2.95 0.68
C HIS A 115 -16.59 -1.46 0.88
N CYS A 116 -15.58 -0.59 1.02
CA CYS A 116 -15.78 0.86 1.10
C CYS A 116 -16.38 1.42 -0.20
N MET A 117 -15.88 0.98 -1.36
CA MET A 117 -16.45 1.37 -2.66
C MET A 117 -17.90 0.87 -2.80
N ALA A 118 -18.19 -0.38 -2.43
CA ALA A 118 -19.54 -0.93 -2.45
C ALA A 118 -20.51 -0.16 -1.53
N ALA A 119 -20.02 0.32 -0.38
CA ALA A 119 -20.83 1.10 0.55
C ALA A 119 -21.27 2.46 -0.03
N LEU A 120 -20.59 2.98 -1.04
CA LEU A 120 -20.99 4.23 -1.72
C LEU A 120 -22.34 4.08 -2.44
N ALA A 121 -22.71 2.88 -2.91
CA ALA A 121 -24.03 2.64 -3.50
C ALA A 121 -25.15 3.02 -2.53
N ALA A 122 -25.12 2.52 -1.29
CA ALA A 122 -26.13 2.83 -0.29
C ALA A 122 -26.02 4.26 0.25
N ARG A 123 -24.81 4.82 0.33
CA ARG A 123 -24.56 6.14 0.93
C ARG A 123 -24.79 7.31 -0.02
N ARG A 124 -24.49 7.14 -1.29
CA ARG A 124 -24.49 8.21 -2.31
C ARG A 124 -25.40 7.91 -3.51
N GLY A 125 -25.99 6.71 -3.57
CA GLY A 125 -26.85 6.30 -4.70
C GLY A 125 -26.09 6.14 -6.03
N VAL A 126 -24.81 5.75 -5.95
CA VAL A 126 -23.96 5.53 -7.12
C VAL A 126 -24.03 4.09 -7.60
N GLU A 127 -23.69 3.86 -8.87
CA GLU A 127 -23.46 2.54 -9.42
C GLU A 127 -22.02 2.10 -9.16
N VAL A 128 -21.85 0.84 -8.75
CA VAL A 128 -20.52 0.27 -8.45
C VAL A 128 -20.18 -0.77 -9.52
N VAL A 129 -19.20 -0.47 -10.34
CA VAL A 129 -18.68 -1.36 -11.38
C VAL A 129 -17.41 -2.02 -10.92
N ARG A 130 -17.44 -3.34 -10.79
CA ARG A 130 -16.26 -4.16 -10.48
C ARG A 130 -15.74 -4.81 -11.74
N ILE A 131 -14.52 -4.48 -12.15
CA ILE A 131 -13.85 -5.08 -13.30
C ILE A 131 -12.97 -6.25 -12.88
N ALA A 132 -12.81 -7.24 -13.77
CA ALA A 132 -11.85 -8.31 -13.62
C ALA A 132 -10.58 -7.96 -14.40
N LEU A 133 -9.42 -8.02 -13.74
CA LEU A 133 -8.16 -7.80 -14.43
C LEU A 133 -7.78 -9.04 -15.27
N PRO A 134 -7.15 -8.85 -16.44
CA PRO A 134 -6.81 -9.96 -17.32
C PRO A 134 -5.75 -10.88 -16.69
N HIS A 135 -5.89 -12.17 -16.93
CA HIS A 135 -4.87 -13.17 -16.62
C HIS A 135 -4.66 -14.09 -17.83
N PRO A 136 -3.44 -14.19 -18.39
CA PRO A 136 -2.24 -13.43 -18.01
C PRO A 136 -2.39 -11.92 -18.27
N ALA A 137 -1.79 -11.12 -17.39
CA ALA A 137 -1.80 -9.67 -17.53
C ALA A 137 -0.68 -9.19 -18.47
N SER A 138 -0.99 -8.20 -19.30
CA SER A 138 -0.02 -7.41 -20.05
C SER A 138 -0.21 -5.93 -19.76
N HIS A 139 0.84 -5.13 -19.94
CA HIS A 139 0.79 -3.69 -19.68
C HIS A 139 -0.36 -3.02 -20.46
N GLN A 140 -0.45 -3.26 -21.76
CA GLN A 140 -1.52 -2.69 -22.59
C GLN A 140 -2.90 -3.25 -22.22
N GLY A 141 -3.00 -4.57 -21.96
CA GLY A 141 -4.28 -5.19 -21.58
C GLY A 141 -4.85 -4.63 -20.27
N LEU A 142 -3.98 -4.22 -19.33
CA LEU A 142 -4.41 -3.54 -18.12
C LEU A 142 -4.99 -2.14 -18.42
N ILE A 143 -4.38 -1.38 -19.31
CA ILE A 143 -4.90 -0.07 -19.73
C ILE A 143 -6.23 -0.26 -20.48
N ASP A 144 -6.30 -1.24 -21.39
CA ASP A 144 -7.47 -1.49 -22.24
C ASP A 144 -8.71 -1.87 -21.42
N VAL A 145 -8.57 -2.66 -20.34
CA VAL A 145 -9.70 -3.04 -19.50
C VAL A 145 -10.30 -1.83 -18.77
N TYR A 146 -9.46 -0.90 -18.28
CA TYR A 146 -9.96 0.35 -17.71
C TYR A 146 -10.56 1.27 -18.77
N ALA A 147 -9.96 1.34 -19.96
CA ALA A 147 -10.50 2.12 -21.08
C ALA A 147 -11.90 1.63 -21.49
N ALA A 148 -12.08 0.31 -21.61
CA ALA A 148 -13.36 -0.29 -21.91
C ALA A 148 -14.42 -0.01 -20.82
N ALA A 149 -14.02 -0.12 -19.55
CA ALA A 149 -14.91 0.15 -18.43
C ALA A 149 -15.33 1.62 -18.36
N LEU A 150 -14.42 2.56 -18.54
CA LEU A 150 -14.70 4.00 -18.56
C LEU A 150 -15.61 4.37 -19.75
N LYS A 151 -15.34 3.81 -20.92
CA LYS A 151 -16.18 4.02 -22.12
C LYS A 151 -17.60 3.49 -21.94
N ALA A 152 -17.74 2.31 -21.32
CA ALA A 152 -19.04 1.69 -21.06
C ALA A 152 -19.83 2.46 -19.97
N ASN A 153 -19.16 3.19 -19.11
CA ASN A 153 -19.75 3.90 -17.96
C ASN A 153 -19.39 5.40 -18.00
N PRO A 154 -20.00 6.20 -18.91
CA PRO A 154 -19.62 7.61 -19.12
C PRO A 154 -19.94 8.52 -17.93
N ARG A 155 -20.70 8.04 -16.94
CA ARG A 155 -20.96 8.74 -15.69
C ARG A 155 -19.96 8.40 -14.58
N THR A 156 -18.86 7.73 -14.91
CA THR A 156 -17.79 7.44 -13.92
C THR A 156 -17.20 8.74 -13.38
N ARG A 157 -17.10 8.85 -12.04
CA ARG A 157 -16.53 9.98 -11.33
C ARG A 157 -15.38 9.61 -10.41
N LEU A 158 -15.27 8.33 -10.05
CA LEU A 158 -14.23 7.86 -9.16
C LEU A 158 -13.74 6.47 -9.59
N VAL A 159 -12.43 6.29 -9.62
CA VAL A 159 -11.75 5.01 -9.86
C VAL A 159 -10.83 4.71 -8.68
N LEU A 160 -10.92 3.49 -8.15
CA LEU A 160 -9.93 2.97 -7.21
C LEU A 160 -8.86 2.20 -7.97
N LEU A 161 -7.58 2.47 -7.68
CA LEU A 161 -6.44 1.77 -8.26
C LEU A 161 -5.50 1.27 -7.17
N THR A 162 -5.25 -0.02 -7.10
CA THR A 162 -4.18 -0.59 -6.28
C THR A 162 -2.90 -0.66 -7.08
N HIS A 163 -1.88 0.16 -6.73
CA HIS A 163 -0.63 0.26 -7.49
C HIS A 163 0.16 -1.06 -7.52
N LEU A 164 0.21 -1.78 -6.40
CA LEU A 164 0.79 -3.12 -6.33
C LEU A 164 -0.15 -4.05 -5.53
N GLY A 165 -0.73 -5.01 -6.22
CA GLY A 165 -1.72 -5.92 -5.67
C GLY A 165 -1.13 -6.94 -4.68
N HIS A 166 -1.74 -7.09 -3.52
CA HIS A 166 -1.30 -8.01 -2.47
C HIS A 166 -1.56 -9.49 -2.78
N ARG A 167 -2.49 -9.79 -3.70
CA ARG A 167 -2.85 -11.16 -4.08
C ARG A 167 -1.95 -11.74 -5.15
N SER A 168 -1.71 -10.98 -6.21
CA SER A 168 -0.98 -11.46 -7.39
C SER A 168 0.42 -10.86 -7.53
N GLY A 169 0.77 -9.85 -6.74
CA GLY A 169 1.99 -9.07 -6.95
C GLY A 169 1.97 -8.20 -8.20
N LEU A 170 0.81 -8.09 -8.86
CA LEU A 170 0.64 -7.32 -10.08
C LEU A 170 0.83 -5.82 -9.82
N VAL A 171 1.66 -5.17 -10.60
CA VAL A 171 1.84 -3.72 -10.62
C VAL A 171 0.98 -3.13 -11.73
N LEU A 172 0.07 -2.21 -11.39
CA LEU A 172 -0.75 -1.49 -12.37
C LEU A 172 0.00 -0.30 -12.96
N PRO A 173 -0.20 0.03 -14.25
CA PRO A 173 0.28 1.25 -14.88
C PRO A 173 -0.59 2.46 -14.44
N VAL A 174 -0.43 2.85 -13.16
CA VAL A 174 -1.32 3.82 -12.49
C VAL A 174 -1.29 5.19 -13.16
N ALA A 175 -0.13 5.67 -13.61
CA ALA A 175 0.00 6.99 -14.24
C ALA A 175 -0.83 7.08 -15.53
N GLU A 176 -0.75 6.05 -16.38
CA GLU A 176 -1.47 5.95 -17.64
C GLU A 176 -2.98 5.80 -17.39
N ILE A 177 -3.37 4.93 -16.45
CA ILE A 177 -4.79 4.75 -16.10
C ILE A 177 -5.37 6.01 -15.45
N THR A 178 -4.58 6.71 -14.62
CA THR A 178 -5.00 8.00 -14.03
C THR A 178 -5.24 9.07 -15.10
N THR A 179 -4.32 9.16 -16.07
CA THR A 179 -4.47 10.08 -17.21
C THR A 179 -5.73 9.75 -18.01
N LEU A 180 -5.96 8.49 -18.25
CA LEU A 180 -7.15 7.99 -18.94
C LEU A 180 -8.45 8.31 -18.16
N ALA A 181 -8.50 8.02 -16.86
CA ALA A 181 -9.66 8.30 -16.02
C ALA A 181 -9.99 9.80 -16.01
N ARG A 182 -8.97 10.65 -15.86
CA ARG A 182 -9.14 12.12 -15.93
C ARG A 182 -9.69 12.61 -17.27
N SER A 183 -9.27 12.01 -18.38
CA SER A 183 -9.82 12.37 -19.71
C SER A 183 -11.30 12.04 -19.84
N HIS A 184 -11.82 11.16 -18.98
CA HIS A 184 -13.25 10.82 -18.87
C HIS A 184 -13.96 11.59 -17.73
N GLY A 185 -13.28 12.53 -17.08
CA GLY A 185 -13.85 13.34 -15.98
C GLY A 185 -13.98 12.57 -14.66
N ALA A 186 -13.18 11.51 -14.48
CA ALA A 186 -13.13 10.73 -13.23
C ALA A 186 -11.85 11.01 -12.45
N ASP A 187 -11.98 11.12 -11.14
CA ASP A 187 -10.87 11.16 -10.20
C ASP A 187 -10.37 9.75 -9.85
N VAL A 188 -9.15 9.70 -9.32
CA VAL A 188 -8.51 8.44 -8.94
C VAL A 188 -8.05 8.49 -7.49
N ILE A 189 -8.42 7.46 -6.73
CA ILE A 189 -7.82 7.16 -5.42
C ILE A 189 -6.85 6.01 -5.61
N VAL A 190 -5.60 6.18 -5.15
CA VAL A 190 -4.55 5.16 -5.27
C VAL A 190 -4.25 4.51 -3.93
N ASP A 191 -4.35 3.19 -3.90
CA ASP A 191 -3.80 2.36 -2.84
C ASP A 191 -2.35 2.02 -3.17
N ALA A 192 -1.41 2.70 -2.49
CA ALA A 192 0.01 2.46 -2.59
C ALA A 192 0.59 1.73 -1.35
N ALA A 193 -0.26 0.96 -0.64
CA ALA A 193 0.11 0.28 0.59
C ALA A 193 1.26 -0.71 0.43
N HIS A 194 1.42 -1.34 -0.73
CA HIS A 194 2.48 -2.30 -1.02
C HIS A 194 3.57 -1.79 -1.96
N SER A 195 3.30 -0.76 -2.74
CA SER A 195 4.27 -0.24 -3.71
C SER A 195 5.35 0.63 -3.07
N LEU A 196 4.97 1.44 -2.06
CA LEU A 196 5.94 2.26 -1.33
C LEU A 196 6.97 1.38 -0.61
N GLY A 197 8.24 1.60 -0.92
CA GLY A 197 9.36 0.82 -0.38
C GLY A 197 9.68 -0.45 -1.15
N GLN A 198 8.81 -0.92 -2.02
CA GLN A 198 9.02 -2.07 -2.90
C GLN A 198 9.48 -1.66 -4.30
N LEU A 199 8.83 -0.64 -4.85
CA LEU A 199 9.13 -0.08 -6.17
C LEU A 199 9.98 1.19 -6.03
N ASP A 200 10.68 1.53 -7.12
CA ASP A 200 11.42 2.77 -7.25
C ASP A 200 10.56 3.79 -8.01
N PHE A 201 9.88 4.65 -7.29
CA PHE A 201 9.00 5.70 -7.83
C PHE A 201 8.77 6.79 -6.79
N ARG A 202 8.28 7.94 -7.23
CA ARG A 202 7.79 9.03 -6.36
C ARG A 202 6.28 9.17 -6.51
N LEU A 203 5.55 9.50 -5.43
CA LEU A 203 4.09 9.58 -5.48
C LEU A 203 3.56 10.56 -6.55
N PRO A 204 4.16 11.73 -6.80
CA PRO A 204 3.71 12.62 -7.87
C PRO A 204 3.70 11.98 -9.27
N GLU A 205 4.57 10.99 -9.51
CA GLU A 205 4.64 10.28 -10.81
C GLU A 205 3.39 9.45 -11.09
N LEU A 206 2.63 9.07 -10.07
CA LEU A 206 1.36 8.35 -10.23
C LEU A 206 0.25 9.23 -10.82
N GLY A 207 0.45 10.54 -10.82
CA GLY A 207 -0.51 11.50 -11.36
C GLY A 207 -1.80 11.66 -10.54
N ALA A 208 -2.04 10.87 -9.50
CA ALA A 208 -3.26 10.91 -8.69
C ALA A 208 -3.22 12.02 -7.62
N ASP A 209 -4.40 12.51 -7.24
CA ASP A 209 -4.55 13.54 -6.21
C ASP A 209 -4.81 12.96 -4.82
N PHE A 210 -5.26 11.73 -4.73
CA PHE A 210 -5.68 11.04 -3.51
C PHE A 210 -4.94 9.72 -3.36
N ILE A 211 -4.09 9.59 -2.34
CA ILE A 211 -3.24 8.40 -2.19
C ILE A 211 -3.19 7.97 -0.71
N GLY A 212 -3.27 6.66 -0.47
CA GLY A 212 -3.02 6.05 0.84
C GLY A 212 -1.77 5.17 0.82
N VAL A 213 -0.91 5.30 1.85
CA VAL A 213 0.34 4.53 1.97
C VAL A 213 0.51 3.89 3.34
N ASN A 214 1.25 2.78 3.41
CA ASN A 214 1.78 2.20 4.64
C ASN A 214 3.28 2.48 4.79
N LEU A 215 3.70 2.88 5.99
CA LEU A 215 5.10 3.03 6.34
C LEU A 215 5.62 1.79 7.12
N HIS A 216 4.73 1.04 7.78
CA HIS A 216 5.06 -0.15 8.57
C HIS A 216 5.22 -1.44 7.73
N LYS A 217 5.08 -1.38 6.40
CA LYS A 217 5.32 -2.54 5.51
C LYS A 217 6.75 -2.50 4.97
N TRP A 218 6.95 -2.04 3.77
CA TRP A 218 8.23 -2.13 3.05
C TRP A 218 9.26 -1.07 3.44
N ILE A 219 8.85 0.00 4.13
CA ILE A 219 9.76 0.95 4.78
C ILE A 219 10.28 0.38 6.10
N GLY A 220 9.57 -0.59 6.71
CA GLY A 220 10.00 -1.23 7.96
C GLY A 220 9.93 -0.31 9.17
N ALA A 221 9.03 0.66 9.18
CA ALA A 221 8.71 1.43 10.38
C ALA A 221 7.91 0.59 11.39
N PRO A 222 7.77 1.02 12.65
CA PRO A 222 6.91 0.34 13.63
C PRO A 222 5.47 0.22 13.15
N LEU A 223 4.72 -0.75 13.67
CA LEU A 223 3.30 -0.93 13.37
C LEU A 223 2.48 0.32 13.72
N GLY A 224 1.39 0.52 13.00
CA GLY A 224 0.46 1.62 13.28
C GLY A 224 0.89 2.97 12.69
N VAL A 225 1.64 2.98 11.58
CA VAL A 225 1.99 4.20 10.85
C VAL A 225 1.75 4.04 9.35
N GLY A 226 1.06 5.04 8.81
CA GLY A 226 0.77 5.24 7.39
C GLY A 226 0.57 6.71 7.10
N ALA A 227 0.12 7.03 5.90
CA ALA A 227 -0.20 8.41 5.55
C ALA A 227 -1.31 8.49 4.50
N MET A 228 -2.08 9.56 4.57
CA MET A 228 -3.00 10.01 3.56
C MET A 228 -2.43 11.23 2.86
N ILE A 229 -2.48 11.23 1.55
CA ILE A 229 -2.03 12.34 0.71
C ILE A 229 -3.24 12.87 -0.08
N VAL A 230 -3.44 14.18 0.00
CA VAL A 230 -4.40 14.92 -0.82
C VAL A 230 -3.66 16.09 -1.43
N ARG A 231 -3.62 16.15 -2.75
CA ARG A 231 -2.90 17.21 -3.48
C ARG A 231 -3.44 18.59 -3.12
N ARG A 232 -2.53 19.55 -3.07
CA ARG A 232 -2.87 20.95 -2.79
C ARG A 232 -3.98 21.43 -3.73
N GLY A 233 -4.99 22.10 -3.17
CA GLY A 233 -6.15 22.58 -3.90
C GLY A 233 -7.29 21.55 -4.00
N ARG A 234 -7.07 20.28 -3.59
CA ARG A 234 -8.09 19.23 -3.63
C ARG A 234 -8.65 18.84 -2.24
N HIS A 235 -8.22 19.52 -1.17
CA HIS A 235 -8.65 19.24 0.21
C HIS A 235 -10.17 19.36 0.39
N GLY A 236 -10.80 20.33 -0.29
CA GLY A 236 -12.26 20.56 -0.23
C GLY A 236 -13.11 19.48 -0.90
N GLU A 237 -12.49 18.55 -1.58
CA GLU A 237 -13.19 17.43 -2.22
C GLU A 237 -13.31 16.19 -1.34
N ILE A 238 -12.70 16.23 -0.15
CA ILE A 238 -12.83 15.21 0.88
C ILE A 238 -13.51 15.83 2.08
N ALA A 239 -14.56 15.19 2.56
CA ALA A 239 -15.29 15.64 3.76
C ALA A 239 -14.35 15.71 4.96
N ARG A 240 -14.53 16.76 5.77
CA ARG A 240 -13.85 16.86 7.06
C ARG A 240 -14.22 15.67 7.94
N ASP A 241 -13.24 15.22 8.71
CA ASP A 241 -13.54 14.29 9.80
C ASP A 241 -14.39 15.03 10.85
N PRO A 242 -15.55 14.50 11.26
CA PRO A 242 -16.43 15.16 12.20
C PRO A 242 -15.82 15.37 13.60
N ALA A 243 -14.75 14.64 13.94
CA ALA A 243 -14.01 14.80 15.19
C ALA A 243 -12.89 15.85 15.09
N SER A 244 -12.58 16.37 13.90
CA SER A 244 -11.56 17.41 13.71
C SER A 244 -12.00 18.77 14.29
N ASP A 245 -11.08 19.41 15.01
CA ASP A 245 -11.31 20.75 15.59
C ASP A 245 -11.52 21.79 14.46
N PRO A 246 -12.72 22.39 14.34
CA PRO A 246 -13.03 23.33 13.24
C PRO A 246 -12.25 24.64 13.32
N VAL A 247 -11.67 24.98 14.47
CA VAL A 247 -10.91 26.22 14.68
C VAL A 247 -9.40 26.00 14.47
N ARG A 248 -8.89 24.84 14.90
CA ARG A 248 -7.45 24.59 14.95
C ARG A 248 -6.92 23.74 13.79
N GLU A 249 -7.78 22.95 13.17
CA GLU A 249 -7.40 22.04 12.10
C GLU A 249 -7.97 22.52 10.76
N SER A 250 -7.13 22.56 9.73
CA SER A 250 -7.50 22.96 8.38
C SER A 250 -6.70 22.15 7.35
N GLY A 251 -7.11 22.24 6.09
CA GLY A 251 -6.46 21.51 5.01
C GLY A 251 -6.51 19.98 5.23
N VAL A 252 -5.45 19.28 4.86
CA VAL A 252 -5.38 17.83 4.96
C VAL A 252 -5.49 17.31 6.41
N ALA A 253 -5.00 18.05 7.39
CA ALA A 253 -5.06 17.67 8.80
C ALA A 253 -6.50 17.56 9.34
N ALA A 254 -7.44 18.26 8.70
CA ALA A 254 -8.85 18.23 9.08
C ALA A 254 -9.62 17.03 8.51
N LEU A 255 -9.00 16.24 7.65
CA LEU A 255 -9.66 15.13 6.94
C LEU A 255 -9.59 13.81 7.68
N VAL A 256 -8.72 13.69 8.68
CA VAL A 256 -8.56 12.50 9.52
C VAL A 256 -8.22 12.90 10.94
N HIS A 257 -9.03 12.44 11.90
CA HIS A 257 -8.74 12.59 13.32
C HIS A 257 -8.39 11.24 13.94
N THR A 258 -7.12 11.02 14.26
CA THR A 258 -6.64 9.74 14.82
C THR A 258 -6.71 9.66 16.35
N GLY A 259 -6.90 10.78 17.02
CA GLY A 259 -6.82 10.87 18.48
C GLY A 259 -5.43 10.50 19.01
N THR A 260 -5.38 9.78 20.14
CA THR A 260 -4.12 9.29 20.72
C THR A 260 -3.64 8.07 19.93
N VAL A 261 -2.40 8.14 19.48
CA VAL A 261 -1.71 7.08 18.71
C VAL A 261 -0.45 6.64 19.43
N ASP A 262 0.23 5.63 18.91
CA ASP A 262 1.59 5.29 19.33
C ASP A 262 2.56 6.37 18.84
N PHE A 263 2.80 7.39 19.68
CA PHE A 263 3.72 8.47 19.36
C PHE A 263 5.16 7.98 19.18
N ALA A 264 5.58 6.93 19.88
CA ALA A 264 6.91 6.36 19.71
C ALA A 264 7.10 5.80 18.29
N ALA A 265 6.06 5.19 17.73
CA ALA A 265 6.09 4.72 16.34
C ALA A 265 6.26 5.89 15.35
N VAL A 266 5.52 6.98 15.54
CA VAL A 266 5.65 8.19 14.70
C VAL A 266 7.04 8.82 14.85
N LEU A 267 7.56 8.94 16.06
CA LEU A 267 8.88 9.52 16.35
C LEU A 267 10.04 8.67 15.80
N THR A 268 9.79 7.40 15.49
CA THR A 268 10.77 6.48 14.87
C THR A 268 10.87 6.64 13.35
N LEU A 269 9.88 7.28 12.71
CA LEU A 269 9.84 7.40 11.23
C LEU A 269 11.13 7.99 10.63
N PRO A 270 11.75 9.04 11.17
CA PRO A 270 13.01 9.56 10.62
C PRO A 270 14.13 8.52 10.57
N ALA A 271 14.24 7.65 11.60
CA ALA A 271 15.26 6.60 11.63
C ALA A 271 14.94 5.48 10.63
N ALA A 272 13.68 5.08 10.49
CA ALA A 272 13.27 4.09 9.49
C ALA A 272 13.53 4.59 8.06
N ILE A 273 13.21 5.84 7.78
CA ILE A 273 13.45 6.47 6.48
C ILE A 273 14.94 6.57 6.20
N ALA A 274 15.75 7.09 7.14
CA ALA A 274 17.19 7.21 6.98
C ALA A 274 17.86 5.85 6.72
N PHE A 275 17.38 4.77 7.38
CA PHE A 275 17.87 3.43 7.13
C PHE A 275 17.60 2.99 5.68
N GLN A 276 16.40 3.24 5.17
CA GLN A 276 16.02 2.88 3.79
C GLN A 276 16.73 3.76 2.75
N ASP A 277 16.95 5.03 3.04
CA ASP A 277 17.69 5.96 2.19
C ASP A 277 19.17 5.57 2.08
N GLY A 278 19.75 5.04 3.17
CA GLY A 278 21.10 4.47 3.17
C GLY A 278 21.27 3.26 2.24
N ILE A 279 20.18 2.54 1.96
CA ILE A 279 20.14 1.48 0.92
C ILE A 279 19.90 2.10 -0.45
N GLY A 280 18.97 3.02 -0.56
CA GLY A 280 18.49 3.65 -1.78
C GLY A 280 17.35 2.87 -2.46
N ALA A 281 16.33 3.59 -2.94
CA ALA A 281 15.11 3.00 -3.51
C ALA A 281 15.41 2.11 -4.73
N ALA A 282 16.17 2.60 -5.70
CA ALA A 282 16.55 1.84 -6.89
C ALA A 282 17.29 0.54 -6.56
N ARG A 283 18.27 0.62 -5.64
CA ARG A 283 19.06 -0.55 -5.21
C ARG A 283 18.19 -1.59 -4.50
N ARG A 284 17.28 -1.14 -3.63
CA ARG A 284 16.32 -2.00 -2.95
C ARG A 284 15.37 -2.69 -3.92
N ALA A 285 14.76 -1.93 -4.85
CA ALA A 285 13.85 -2.48 -5.85
C ALA A 285 14.55 -3.50 -6.74
N ALA A 286 15.78 -3.21 -7.21
CA ALA A 286 16.58 -4.15 -8.00
C ALA A 286 16.90 -5.44 -7.21
N ARG A 287 17.25 -5.34 -5.92
CA ARG A 287 17.50 -6.52 -5.07
C ARG A 287 16.26 -7.38 -4.87
N LEU A 288 15.12 -6.75 -4.60
CA LEU A 288 13.86 -7.44 -4.42
C LEU A 288 13.47 -8.22 -5.68
N ARG A 289 13.60 -7.61 -6.86
CA ARG A 289 13.37 -8.29 -8.14
C ARG A 289 14.35 -9.44 -8.36
N ALA A 290 15.63 -9.22 -8.14
CA ALA A 290 16.65 -10.27 -8.29
C ALA A 290 16.39 -11.48 -7.37
N LEU A 291 15.93 -11.26 -6.13
CA LEU A 291 15.55 -12.34 -5.22
C LEU A 291 14.30 -13.08 -5.70
N ARG A 292 13.32 -12.37 -6.18
CA ARG A 292 12.13 -12.95 -6.81
C ARG A 292 12.50 -13.80 -8.02
N ASP A 293 13.29 -13.25 -8.92
CA ASP A 293 13.63 -13.91 -10.20
C ASP A 293 14.45 -15.19 -10.00
N ARG A 294 15.26 -15.28 -8.93
CA ARG A 294 16.04 -16.50 -8.60
C ARG A 294 15.19 -17.76 -8.50
N TRP A 295 13.95 -17.66 -8.08
CA TRP A 295 13.08 -18.82 -7.95
C TRP A 295 11.92 -18.80 -8.95
N ALA A 296 11.31 -17.66 -9.20
CA ALA A 296 10.09 -17.56 -9.98
C ALA A 296 10.31 -17.96 -11.46
N THR A 297 11.44 -17.60 -12.07
CA THR A 297 11.76 -17.96 -13.44
C THR A 297 11.91 -19.47 -13.65
N SER A 298 12.25 -20.21 -12.58
CA SER A 298 12.32 -21.69 -12.65
C SER A 298 10.94 -22.36 -12.82
N PHE A 299 9.87 -21.61 -12.60
CA PHE A 299 8.50 -22.08 -12.75
C PHE A 299 7.79 -21.57 -14.01
N ASP A 300 8.50 -20.84 -14.87
CA ASP A 300 7.94 -20.40 -16.14
C ASP A 300 7.64 -21.63 -17.03
N GLY A 301 6.37 -21.78 -17.41
CA GLY A 301 5.90 -22.95 -18.17
C GLY A 301 5.84 -24.26 -17.37
N HIS A 302 5.99 -24.24 -16.06
CA HIS A 302 5.95 -25.47 -15.23
C HIS A 302 4.61 -26.19 -15.36
N PRO A 303 4.57 -27.52 -15.53
CA PRO A 303 3.35 -28.26 -15.81
C PRO A 303 2.33 -28.20 -14.66
N ALA A 304 2.79 -28.15 -13.40
CA ALA A 304 1.92 -28.16 -12.22
C ALA A 304 1.65 -26.77 -11.62
N ILE A 305 2.35 -25.72 -12.06
CA ILE A 305 2.30 -24.37 -11.48
C ILE A 305 1.82 -23.36 -12.53
N ASP A 306 0.86 -22.52 -12.15
CA ASP A 306 0.45 -21.36 -12.93
C ASP A 306 0.90 -20.08 -12.20
N MET A 307 1.83 -19.33 -12.79
CA MET A 307 2.34 -18.09 -12.21
C MET A 307 1.34 -16.98 -12.43
N LEU A 308 0.77 -16.44 -11.36
CA LEU A 308 -0.22 -15.36 -11.40
C LEU A 308 0.42 -13.98 -11.58
N THR A 309 1.68 -13.84 -11.13
CA THR A 309 2.48 -12.64 -11.35
C THR A 309 3.11 -12.71 -12.74
N PRO A 310 2.85 -11.76 -13.64
CA PRO A 310 3.37 -11.79 -15.00
C PRO A 310 4.89 -11.64 -15.05
N PRO A 311 5.56 -12.13 -16.11
CA PRO A 311 7.01 -12.04 -16.24
C PRO A 311 7.52 -10.66 -16.71
N ASP A 312 6.63 -9.76 -17.17
CA ASP A 312 7.02 -8.41 -17.59
C ASP A 312 7.57 -7.61 -16.40
N PRO A 313 8.84 -7.15 -16.40
CA PRO A 313 9.46 -6.46 -15.28
C PRO A 313 8.81 -5.13 -14.91
N ARG A 314 7.94 -4.57 -15.75
CA ARG A 314 7.11 -3.40 -15.44
C ARG A 314 5.93 -3.75 -14.53
N LEU A 315 5.54 -5.02 -14.50
CA LEU A 315 4.29 -5.49 -13.88
C LEU A 315 4.50 -6.25 -12.57
N TYR A 316 5.72 -6.30 -12.02
CA TYR A 316 5.97 -6.94 -10.73
C TYR A 316 7.02 -6.22 -9.86
N GLY A 317 6.91 -6.46 -8.56
CA GLY A 317 7.91 -6.09 -7.54
C GLY A 317 8.51 -7.34 -6.89
N ALA A 318 8.45 -7.40 -5.55
CA ALA A 318 8.89 -8.56 -4.76
C ALA A 318 7.78 -9.61 -4.59
N ILE A 319 6.54 -9.17 -4.42
CA ILE A 319 5.41 -10.09 -4.24
C ILE A 319 5.23 -10.90 -5.51
N THR A 320 5.13 -12.22 -5.34
CA THR A 320 4.91 -13.16 -6.45
C THR A 320 3.95 -14.22 -5.99
N SER A 321 2.94 -14.49 -6.81
CA SER A 321 1.89 -15.46 -6.53
C SER A 321 1.82 -16.51 -7.63
N PHE A 322 1.47 -17.70 -7.22
CA PHE A 322 1.22 -18.84 -8.10
C PHE A 322 0.04 -19.66 -7.57
N ARG A 323 -0.50 -20.50 -8.41
CA ARG A 323 -1.50 -21.51 -8.02
C ARG A 323 -1.13 -22.88 -8.57
N LEU A 324 -1.67 -23.92 -7.94
CA LEU A 324 -1.58 -25.29 -8.44
C LEU A 324 -2.56 -25.48 -9.60
N LYS A 325 -2.11 -26.07 -10.71
CA LYS A 325 -2.97 -26.29 -11.90
C LYS A 325 -3.95 -27.43 -11.74
N GLU A 326 -3.54 -28.49 -11.03
CA GLU A 326 -4.34 -29.69 -10.83
C GLU A 326 -5.53 -29.43 -9.90
N ASP A 327 -5.28 -28.79 -8.78
CA ASP A 327 -6.32 -28.38 -7.82
C ASP A 327 -6.03 -26.97 -7.33
N SER A 328 -6.79 -26.00 -7.85
CA SER A 328 -6.69 -24.57 -7.49
C SER A 328 -7.63 -24.17 -6.36
N SER A 329 -8.15 -25.13 -5.58
CA SER A 329 -8.98 -24.84 -4.41
C SER A 329 -8.17 -24.22 -3.28
N ALA A 330 -8.82 -23.39 -2.46
CA ALA A 330 -8.19 -22.82 -1.26
C ALA A 330 -7.65 -23.91 -0.34
N GLN A 331 -8.38 -25.03 -0.18
CA GLN A 331 -7.96 -26.16 0.64
C GLN A 331 -6.67 -26.82 0.14
N ALA A 332 -6.51 -26.98 -1.19
CA ALA A 332 -5.28 -27.54 -1.76
C ALA A 332 -4.10 -26.61 -1.51
N HIS A 333 -4.29 -25.28 -1.68
CA HIS A 333 -3.25 -24.29 -1.40
C HIS A 333 -2.90 -24.22 0.10
N GLU A 334 -3.88 -24.32 1.00
CA GLU A 334 -3.64 -24.38 2.44
C GLU A 334 -2.81 -25.60 2.83
N LYS A 335 -3.13 -26.78 2.30
CA LYS A 335 -2.35 -28.02 2.49
C LYS A 335 -0.93 -27.86 1.93
N PHE A 336 -0.79 -27.23 0.76
CA PHE A 336 0.52 -27.01 0.15
C PHE A 336 1.36 -26.02 0.97
N ALA A 337 0.77 -24.91 1.43
CA ALA A 337 1.45 -23.94 2.30
C ALA A 337 1.88 -24.58 3.63
N ALA A 338 1.03 -25.44 4.23
CA ALA A 338 1.39 -26.19 5.44
C ALA A 338 2.60 -27.11 5.19
N ARG A 339 2.62 -27.87 4.08
CA ARG A 339 3.78 -28.69 3.70
C ARG A 339 5.05 -27.89 3.47
N LEU A 340 4.96 -26.70 2.84
CA LEU A 340 6.12 -25.81 2.67
C LEU A 340 6.71 -25.42 4.03
N LEU A 341 5.86 -25.15 5.01
CA LEU A 341 6.31 -24.81 6.35
C LEU A 341 6.86 -26.05 7.09
N ASP A 342 6.12 -27.14 7.13
CA ASP A 342 6.43 -28.31 7.95
C ASP A 342 7.65 -29.08 7.42
N ASP A 343 7.74 -29.25 6.09
CA ASP A 343 8.81 -30.04 5.47
C ASP A 343 10.07 -29.23 5.17
N TYR A 344 9.92 -27.90 4.92
CA TYR A 344 11.00 -27.05 4.41
C TYR A 344 11.25 -25.77 5.21
N GLY A 345 10.45 -25.48 6.24
CA GLY A 345 10.54 -24.24 7.01
C GLY A 345 10.19 -22.98 6.21
N LEU A 346 9.47 -23.10 5.09
CA LEU A 346 9.08 -21.99 4.23
C LEU A 346 7.69 -21.47 4.62
N PHE A 347 7.63 -20.31 5.27
CA PHE A 347 6.36 -19.67 5.62
C PHE A 347 5.84 -18.82 4.45
N THR A 348 4.70 -19.24 3.90
CA THR A 348 3.96 -18.56 2.84
C THR A 348 2.51 -18.38 3.27
N VAL A 349 1.72 -17.62 2.50
CA VAL A 349 0.29 -17.40 2.80
C VAL A 349 -0.57 -17.64 1.57
N VAL A 350 -1.72 -18.26 1.82
CA VAL A 350 -2.77 -18.43 0.81
C VAL A 350 -3.55 -17.11 0.71
N ARG A 351 -3.82 -16.68 -0.52
CA ARG A 351 -4.69 -15.54 -0.82
C ARG A 351 -5.92 -16.03 -1.58
N THR A 352 -7.06 -15.50 -1.26
CA THR A 352 -8.34 -15.85 -1.91
C THR A 352 -8.94 -14.60 -2.57
N GLY A 353 -9.99 -14.81 -3.37
CA GLY A 353 -10.81 -13.72 -3.91
C GLY A 353 -10.50 -13.30 -5.35
N LEU A 354 -9.57 -13.95 -6.05
CA LEU A 354 -9.46 -13.85 -7.50
C LEU A 354 -10.47 -14.80 -8.16
N ALA A 355 -10.99 -14.44 -9.35
CA ALA A 355 -12.09 -15.13 -10.03
C ALA A 355 -11.83 -16.62 -10.34
N LYS A 356 -10.59 -17.10 -10.22
CA LYS A 356 -10.18 -18.50 -10.47
C LYS A 356 -9.29 -19.06 -9.35
N GLY A 357 -9.51 -18.68 -8.11
CA GLY A 357 -8.72 -19.12 -6.97
C GLY A 357 -7.24 -18.67 -7.05
N ALA A 358 -6.73 -18.06 -6.02
CA ALA A 358 -5.30 -17.79 -5.85
C ALA A 358 -4.87 -18.30 -4.48
#